data_df814d8622389e4c8ac9690bd78804bb
#
_entry.id   df814d8622389e4c8ac9690bd78804bb
#
_cell.length_a   1.000
_cell.length_b   1.000
_cell.length_c   1.000
_cell.angle_alpha   90.00
_cell.angle_beta   90.00
_cell.angle_gamma   90.00
#
_symmetry.space_group_name_H-M   'P 1'
#
loop_
_entity.id
_entity.type
_entity.pdbx_description
1 polymer ?
#
loop_
_entity_poly.entity_id
_entity_poly.type
_entity_poly.pdbx_seq_one_letter_code
_entity_poly.pdbx_strand_id
1 'polypeptide(L)'
;MAEPVRVRLVLPRAPRAELLATRAVEEAGQRIAFPRDTLAEVKLAVVEACLNAMEYGVGEVEVEVVAHPNDAHPWIEVQVVDHGPGFDASGVPKPVLEDKLRSPRKRGWGLELIRRLMDEVEITSQPGLTRVRMIRRRGGQ
;
A
#
# COMPACT_ATOMS: atom_id res chain seq x y z
N MET A 1 18.74 21.25 -0.51
CA MET A 1 18.03 20.03 -0.10
C MET A 1 16.80 19.84 -0.96
N ALA A 2 16.64 18.66 -1.53
CA ALA A 2 15.52 18.42 -2.42
C ALA A 2 14.23 18.21 -1.63
N GLU A 3 13.13 18.69 -2.18
CA GLU A 3 11.82 18.51 -1.56
C GLU A 3 11.24 17.14 -1.86
N PRO A 4 10.41 16.60 -0.97
CA PRO A 4 9.71 15.35 -1.26
C PRO A 4 8.84 15.45 -2.52
N VAL A 5 8.77 14.35 -3.25
CA VAL A 5 7.86 14.23 -4.38
C VAL A 5 6.56 13.63 -3.85
N ARG A 6 5.47 14.36 -3.97
CA ARG A 6 4.18 13.93 -3.43
C ARG A 6 3.16 13.76 -4.56
N VAL A 7 2.53 12.60 -4.61
CA VAL A 7 1.48 12.32 -5.58
C VAL A 7 0.25 11.86 -4.82
N ARG A 8 -0.88 12.54 -5.02
CA ARG A 8 -2.17 12.17 -4.44
C ARG A 8 -3.11 11.78 -5.56
N LEU A 9 -3.84 10.70 -5.36
CA LEU A 9 -4.82 10.27 -6.34
C LEU A 9 -6.00 9.58 -5.64
N VAL A 10 -7.11 9.54 -6.35
CA VAL A 10 -8.32 8.86 -5.89
C VAL A 10 -8.60 7.76 -6.89
N LEU A 11 -8.72 6.53 -6.40
CA LEU A 11 -8.99 5.38 -7.24
C LEU A 11 -10.48 5.09 -7.26
N PRO A 12 -11.10 5.04 -8.43
CA PRO A 12 -12.49 4.57 -8.52
C PRO A 12 -12.52 3.06 -8.25
N ARG A 13 -13.67 2.57 -7.84
CA ARG A 13 -13.85 1.13 -7.67
C ARG A 13 -14.13 0.50 -9.03
N ALA A 14 -13.07 0.35 -9.79
CA ALA A 14 -13.12 -0.16 -11.15
C ALA A 14 -11.99 -1.16 -11.36
N PRO A 15 -12.16 -2.11 -12.29
CA PRO A 15 -11.08 -3.05 -12.59
C PRO A 15 -9.79 -2.33 -12.95
N ARG A 16 -8.69 -2.82 -12.42
CA ARG A 16 -7.33 -2.31 -12.70
C ARG A 16 -7.04 -0.91 -12.18
N ALA A 17 -7.89 -0.35 -11.32
CA ALA A 17 -7.63 0.97 -10.76
C ALA A 17 -6.33 1.00 -9.93
N GLU A 18 -5.95 -0.15 -9.33
CA GLU A 18 -4.71 -0.24 -8.57
C GLU A 18 -3.48 0.08 -9.42
N LEU A 19 -3.57 -0.05 -10.74
CA LEU A 19 -2.45 0.27 -11.63
C LEU A 19 -2.15 1.76 -11.67
N LEU A 20 -3.13 2.59 -11.36
CA LEU A 20 -2.90 4.04 -11.26
C LEU A 20 -1.98 4.34 -10.08
N ALA A 21 -2.16 3.60 -8.98
CA ALA A 21 -1.28 3.76 -7.82
C ALA A 21 0.14 3.29 -8.12
N THR A 22 0.30 2.20 -8.87
CA THR A 22 1.64 1.73 -9.22
C THR A 22 2.37 2.71 -10.13
N ARG A 23 1.66 3.41 -10.99
CA ARG A 23 2.26 4.46 -11.83
C ARG A 23 2.75 5.62 -10.97
N ALA A 24 1.98 6.00 -9.95
CA ALA A 24 2.39 7.05 -9.03
C ALA A 24 3.66 6.66 -8.27
N VAL A 25 3.74 5.41 -7.83
CA VAL A 25 4.94 4.90 -7.16
C VAL A 25 6.13 4.93 -8.10
N GLU A 26 5.95 4.48 -9.33
CA GLU A 26 7.01 4.47 -10.34
C GLU A 26 7.54 5.87 -10.61
N GLU A 27 6.63 6.82 -10.83
CA GLU A 27 7.01 8.19 -11.10
C GLU A 27 7.77 8.82 -9.94
N ALA A 28 7.22 8.69 -8.73
CA ALA A 28 7.86 9.27 -7.55
C ALA A 28 9.21 8.61 -7.26
N GLY A 29 9.28 7.28 -7.38
CA GLY A 29 10.52 6.55 -7.10
C GLY A 29 11.63 6.87 -8.09
N GLN A 30 11.28 7.05 -9.37
CA GLN A 30 12.27 7.41 -10.37
C GLN A 30 12.88 8.78 -10.10
N ARG A 31 12.09 9.70 -9.59
CA ARG A 31 12.59 11.05 -9.28
C ARG A 31 13.63 11.09 -8.17
N ILE A 32 13.62 10.10 -7.30
CA ILE A 32 14.63 10.01 -6.24
C ILE A 32 15.63 8.88 -6.49
N ALA A 33 15.68 8.38 -7.73
CA ALA A 33 16.59 7.32 -8.17
C ALA A 33 16.51 6.08 -7.27
N PHE A 34 15.29 5.68 -6.90
CA PHE A 34 15.09 4.47 -6.11
C PHE A 34 15.46 3.25 -6.94
N PRO A 35 16.14 2.24 -6.37
CA PRO A 35 16.53 1.06 -7.14
C PRO A 35 15.32 0.36 -7.76
N ARG A 36 15.48 -0.11 -8.98
CA ARG A 36 14.41 -0.72 -9.75
C ARG A 36 13.76 -1.91 -9.05
N ASP A 37 14.61 -2.80 -8.50
CA ASP A 37 14.10 -4.00 -7.84
C ASP A 37 13.35 -3.67 -6.56
N THR A 38 13.86 -2.71 -5.79
CA THR A 38 13.18 -2.25 -4.58
C THR A 38 11.86 -1.59 -4.94
N LEU A 39 11.84 -0.81 -6.01
CA LEU A 39 10.63 -0.14 -6.46
C LEU A 39 9.56 -1.15 -6.90
N ALA A 40 9.98 -2.25 -7.53
CA ALA A 40 9.05 -3.32 -7.90
C ALA A 40 8.39 -3.93 -6.67
N GLU A 41 9.13 -4.09 -5.58
CA GLU A 41 8.58 -4.61 -4.34
C GLU A 41 7.58 -3.64 -3.72
N VAL A 42 7.89 -2.35 -3.75
CA VAL A 42 6.95 -1.33 -3.28
C VAL A 42 5.66 -1.37 -4.09
N LYS A 43 5.78 -1.48 -5.42
CA LYS A 43 4.60 -1.55 -6.27
C LYS A 43 3.72 -2.75 -5.95
N LEU A 44 4.33 -3.90 -5.67
CA LEU A 44 3.58 -5.09 -5.29
C LEU A 44 2.83 -4.90 -3.97
N ALA A 45 3.48 -4.31 -2.98
CA ALA A 45 2.83 -4.02 -1.70
C ALA A 45 1.65 -3.07 -1.87
N VAL A 46 1.83 -2.05 -2.73
CA VAL A 46 0.78 -1.06 -2.98
C VAL A 46 -0.41 -1.69 -3.70
N VAL A 47 -0.17 -2.59 -4.65
CA VAL A 47 -1.24 -3.33 -5.32
C VAL A 47 -2.07 -4.09 -4.28
N GLU A 48 -1.41 -4.80 -3.37
CA GLU A 48 -2.11 -5.56 -2.34
C GLU A 48 -2.93 -4.65 -1.42
N ALA A 49 -2.38 -3.53 -1.01
CA ALA A 49 -3.10 -2.59 -0.15
C ALA A 49 -4.31 -2.00 -0.86
N CYS A 50 -4.17 -1.64 -2.14
CA CYS A 50 -5.29 -1.10 -2.92
C CYS A 50 -6.38 -2.13 -3.16
N LEU A 51 -6.01 -3.37 -3.47
CA LEU A 51 -6.98 -4.43 -3.68
C LEU A 51 -7.73 -4.75 -2.40
N ASN A 52 -7.04 -4.75 -1.26
CA ASN A 52 -7.71 -4.93 0.04
C ASN A 52 -8.71 -3.80 0.30
N ALA A 53 -8.31 -2.56 0.03
CA ALA A 53 -9.20 -1.42 0.23
C ALA A 53 -10.43 -1.52 -0.67
N MET A 54 -10.26 -1.97 -1.91
CA MET A 54 -11.37 -2.14 -2.84
C MET A 54 -12.28 -3.31 -2.48
N GLU A 55 -11.75 -4.36 -1.89
CA GLU A 55 -12.53 -5.54 -1.52
C GLU A 55 -13.35 -5.29 -0.25
N TYR A 56 -12.75 -4.65 0.76
CA TYR A 56 -13.38 -4.50 2.07
C TYR A 56 -13.90 -3.10 2.35
N GLY A 57 -13.48 -2.11 1.57
CA GLY A 57 -13.90 -0.74 1.76
C GLY A 57 -15.17 -0.41 1.00
N VAL A 58 -15.58 0.85 1.13
CA VAL A 58 -16.74 1.41 0.44
C VAL A 58 -16.32 2.72 -0.22
N GLY A 59 -16.81 2.96 -1.44
CA GLY A 59 -16.52 4.20 -2.13
C GLY A 59 -15.14 4.24 -2.72
N GLU A 60 -14.64 5.43 -2.91
CA GLU A 60 -13.33 5.63 -3.53
C GLU A 60 -12.20 5.32 -2.56
N VAL A 61 -11.05 4.96 -3.12
CA VAL A 61 -9.84 4.69 -2.36
C VAL A 61 -8.87 5.85 -2.59
N GLU A 62 -8.38 6.44 -1.51
CA GLU A 62 -7.42 7.54 -1.59
C GLU A 62 -6.02 6.99 -1.43
N VAL A 63 -5.11 7.43 -2.28
CA VAL A 63 -3.72 6.99 -2.23
C VAL A 63 -2.81 8.21 -2.24
N GLU A 64 -1.84 8.22 -1.34
CA GLU A 64 -0.80 9.24 -1.33
C GLU A 64 0.56 8.54 -1.36
N VAL A 65 1.38 8.95 -2.31
CA VAL A 65 2.76 8.47 -2.44
C VAL A 65 3.68 9.64 -2.17
N VAL A 66 4.60 9.49 -1.23
CA VAL A 66 5.59 10.51 -0.91
C VAL A 66 6.98 9.89 -1.03
N ALA A 67 7.77 10.39 -1.97
CA ALA A 67 9.15 9.97 -2.13
C ALA A 67 10.05 11.01 -1.48
N HIS A 68 10.82 10.60 -0.49
CA HIS A 68 11.68 11.49 0.30
C HIS A 68 13.11 11.37 -0.19
N PRO A 69 13.61 12.39 -0.92
CA PRO A 69 14.98 12.39 -1.42
C PRO A 69 15.93 12.78 -0.31
N ASN A 70 16.50 11.82 0.35
CA ASN A 70 17.55 12.05 1.34
C ASN A 70 18.84 11.50 0.74
N ASP A 71 19.90 12.31 0.71
CA ASP A 71 21.14 11.93 0.05
C ASP A 71 21.68 10.58 0.50
N ALA A 72 21.59 10.31 1.79
CA ALA A 72 22.11 9.06 2.35
C ALA A 72 21.06 7.96 2.40
N HIS A 73 19.82 8.31 2.77
CA HIS A 73 18.78 7.32 3.09
C HIS A 73 17.42 7.73 2.53
N PRO A 74 17.25 7.74 1.20
CA PRO A 74 15.93 8.05 0.63
C PRO A 74 14.92 6.97 0.97
N TRP A 75 13.66 7.36 1.09
CA TRP A 75 12.59 6.39 1.36
C TRP A 75 11.30 6.80 0.65
N ILE A 76 10.40 5.83 0.52
CA ILE A 76 9.09 6.05 -0.05
C ILE A 76 8.06 5.68 1.01
N GLU A 77 7.08 6.55 1.18
CA GLU A 77 5.94 6.31 2.03
C GLU A 77 4.68 6.28 1.16
N VAL A 78 3.84 5.27 1.38
CA VAL A 78 2.56 5.18 0.67
C VAL A 78 1.46 5.01 1.71
N GLN A 79 0.39 5.79 1.57
CA GLN A 79 -0.79 5.64 2.39
C GLN A 79 -1.98 5.28 1.50
N VAL A 80 -2.73 4.27 1.90
CA VAL A 80 -3.95 3.84 1.21
C VAL A 80 -5.08 3.96 2.22
N VAL A 81 -6.09 4.75 1.89
CA VAL A 81 -7.21 5.04 2.79
C VAL A 81 -8.52 4.63 2.13
N ASP A 82 -9.33 3.88 2.86
CA ASP A 82 -10.70 3.57 2.44
C ASP A 82 -11.66 3.97 3.57
N HIS A 83 -12.94 4.06 3.21
CA HIS A 83 -13.99 4.51 4.12
C HIS A 83 -15.00 3.41 4.44
N GLY A 84 -14.54 2.15 4.42
CA GLY A 84 -15.39 1.02 4.74
C GLY A 84 -15.64 0.84 6.23
N PRO A 85 -16.24 -0.30 6.61
CA PRO A 85 -16.58 -0.55 8.01
C PRO A 85 -15.37 -0.74 8.91
N GLY A 86 -14.19 -0.90 8.34
CA GLY A 86 -12.99 -1.14 9.11
C GLY A 86 -12.83 -2.60 9.53
N PHE A 87 -11.69 -2.89 10.12
CA PHE A 87 -11.42 -4.21 10.69
C PHE A 87 -10.33 -4.05 11.74
N ASP A 88 -10.23 -5.03 12.63
CA ASP A 88 -9.18 -5.05 13.64
C ASP A 88 -8.00 -5.85 13.09
N ALA A 89 -6.96 -5.14 12.64
CA ALA A 89 -5.79 -5.76 12.05
C ALA A 89 -5.04 -6.66 13.02
N SER A 90 -5.06 -6.32 14.31
CA SER A 90 -4.40 -7.14 15.33
C SER A 90 -5.18 -8.40 15.64
N GLY A 91 -6.49 -8.37 15.39
CA GLY A 91 -7.38 -9.49 15.62
C GLY A 91 -7.66 -10.33 14.38
N VAL A 92 -7.09 -9.98 13.24
CA VAL A 92 -7.32 -10.74 12.03
C VAL A 92 -6.71 -12.14 12.19
N PRO A 93 -7.52 -13.20 12.17
CA PRO A 93 -7.00 -14.53 12.33
C PRO A 93 -6.22 -14.95 11.09
N LYS A 94 -5.35 -15.93 11.26
CA LYS A 94 -4.67 -16.49 10.11
C LYS A 94 -5.73 -17.05 9.15
N PRO A 95 -5.50 -16.91 7.83
CA PRO A 95 -6.48 -17.41 6.87
C PRO A 95 -6.75 -18.90 7.05
N VAL A 96 -8.02 -19.26 7.05
CA VAL A 96 -8.46 -20.65 7.10
C VAL A 96 -8.61 -21.11 5.66
N LEU A 97 -8.28 -22.38 5.41
CA LEU A 97 -8.31 -22.92 4.05
C LEU A 97 -9.66 -22.72 3.36
N GLU A 98 -10.75 -22.91 4.09
CA GLU A 98 -12.08 -22.71 3.52
C GLU A 98 -12.32 -21.29 3.06
N ASP A 99 -11.87 -20.31 3.85
CA ASP A 99 -11.99 -18.91 3.48
C ASP A 99 -11.15 -18.59 2.26
N LYS A 100 -9.97 -19.20 2.17
CA LYS A 100 -9.09 -19.02 1.02
C LYS A 100 -9.75 -19.50 -0.27
N LEU A 101 -10.51 -20.59 -0.18
CA LEU A 101 -11.16 -21.16 -1.36
C LEU A 101 -12.40 -20.37 -1.78
N ARG A 102 -13.03 -19.66 -0.85
CA ARG A 102 -14.25 -18.89 -1.13
C ARG A 102 -13.98 -17.50 -1.65
N SER A 103 -12.88 -16.90 -1.22
CA SER A 103 -12.55 -15.53 -1.60
C SER A 103 -11.67 -15.49 -2.83
N PRO A 104 -11.93 -14.61 -3.80
CA PRO A 104 -11.00 -14.41 -4.92
C PRO A 104 -9.65 -13.90 -4.43
N ARG A 105 -9.61 -13.34 -3.23
CA ARG A 105 -8.38 -12.97 -2.55
C ARG A 105 -8.33 -13.71 -1.23
N LYS A 106 -7.14 -14.14 -0.84
CA LYS A 106 -6.94 -14.89 0.39
C LYS A 106 -6.77 -13.90 1.54
N ARG A 107 -7.81 -13.76 2.37
CA ARG A 107 -7.81 -12.86 3.52
C ARG A 107 -6.61 -13.07 4.41
N GLY A 108 -6.00 -11.99 4.85
CA GLY A 108 -4.83 -12.02 5.72
C GLY A 108 -3.51 -12.20 5.00
N TRP A 109 -3.54 -12.76 3.80
CA TRP A 109 -2.31 -12.98 3.03
C TRP A 109 -1.76 -11.68 2.46
N GLY A 110 -2.64 -10.76 2.04
CA GLY A 110 -2.22 -9.48 1.51
C GLY A 110 -1.46 -8.67 2.54
N LEU A 111 -1.96 -8.62 3.78
CA LEU A 111 -1.30 -7.88 4.86
C LEU A 111 0.06 -8.49 5.21
N GLU A 112 0.15 -9.80 5.23
CA GLU A 112 1.41 -10.47 5.49
C GLU A 112 2.43 -10.16 4.39
N LEU A 113 1.99 -10.20 3.14
CA LEU A 113 2.85 -9.86 2.00
C LEU A 113 3.35 -8.42 2.11
N ILE A 114 2.45 -7.49 2.43
CA ILE A 114 2.83 -6.08 2.60
C ILE A 114 3.91 -5.96 3.67
N ARG A 115 3.75 -6.64 4.80
CA ARG A 115 4.73 -6.57 5.89
C ARG A 115 6.08 -7.15 5.51
N ARG A 116 6.11 -8.13 4.61
CA ARG A 116 7.36 -8.72 4.12
C ARG A 116 8.07 -7.82 3.12
N LEU A 117 7.32 -7.05 2.36
CA LEU A 117 7.87 -6.21 1.29
C LEU A 117 8.30 -4.83 1.76
N MET A 118 7.73 -4.35 2.87
CA MET A 118 7.97 -3.00 3.35
C MET A 118 8.72 -3.02 4.67
N ASP A 119 9.47 -1.96 4.94
CA ASP A 119 10.23 -1.85 6.19
C ASP A 119 9.35 -1.54 7.38
N GLU A 120 8.30 -0.74 7.17
CA GLU A 120 7.34 -0.41 8.21
C GLU A 120 5.94 -0.43 7.64
N VAL A 121 5.01 -0.98 8.40
CA VAL A 121 3.60 -1.00 8.03
C VAL A 121 2.79 -0.66 9.27
N GLU A 122 1.97 0.37 9.15
CA GLU A 122 1.07 0.80 10.23
C GLU A 122 -0.34 0.78 9.69
N ILE A 123 -1.22 0.08 10.40
CA ILE A 123 -2.62 -0.04 10.00
C ILE A 123 -3.48 0.59 11.08
N THR A 124 -4.27 1.58 10.70
CA THR A 124 -5.23 2.21 11.57
C THR A 124 -6.61 1.89 11.02
N SER A 125 -7.47 1.26 11.82
CA SER A 125 -8.80 0.89 11.39
C SER A 125 -9.82 1.26 12.44
N GLN A 126 -10.88 1.92 12.00
CA GLN A 126 -12.02 2.29 12.83
C GLN A 126 -13.24 2.33 11.92
N PRO A 127 -14.47 2.30 12.48
CA PRO A 127 -15.65 2.39 11.63
C PRO A 127 -15.60 3.64 10.77
N GLY A 128 -15.73 3.45 9.46
CA GLY A 128 -15.70 4.54 8.50
C GLY A 128 -14.34 4.93 7.95
N LEU A 129 -13.24 4.36 8.50
CA LEU A 129 -11.91 4.70 7.99
C LEU A 129 -10.90 3.60 8.27
N THR A 130 -10.21 3.17 7.22
CA THR A 130 -9.05 2.28 7.35
C THR A 130 -7.90 2.90 6.57
N ARG A 131 -6.75 3.02 7.21
CA ARG A 131 -5.55 3.55 6.59
C ARG A 131 -4.41 2.55 6.75
N VAL A 132 -3.76 2.25 5.63
CA VAL A 132 -2.54 1.44 5.60
C VAL A 132 -1.41 2.37 5.21
N ARG A 133 -0.44 2.55 6.10
CA ARG A 133 0.72 3.38 5.87
C ARG A 133 1.93 2.47 5.76
N MET A 134 2.67 2.61 4.69
CA MET A 134 3.79 1.73 4.35
C MET A 134 5.04 2.55 4.08
N ILE A 135 6.17 2.11 4.59
CA ILE A 135 7.45 2.77 4.35
C ILE A 135 8.46 1.76 3.85
N ARG A 136 9.18 2.12 2.79
CA ARG A 136 10.30 1.34 2.30
C ARG A 136 11.51 2.26 2.16
N ARG A 137 12.62 1.85 2.75
CA ARG A 137 13.87 2.56 2.64
C ARG A 137 14.72 1.96 1.53
N ARG A 138 15.48 2.82 0.89
CA ARG A 138 16.41 2.36 -0.12
C ARG A 138 17.48 1.47 0.54
N GLY A 139 17.75 0.35 -0.12
CA GLY A 139 18.77 -0.55 0.37
C GLY A 139 18.28 -1.56 1.38
N GLY A 140 17.20 -1.30 2.13
CA GLY A 140 16.59 -2.27 3.04
C GLY A 140 17.53 -2.93 4.02
N GLN A 141 18.61 -2.31 4.32
CA GLN A 141 19.68 -2.91 5.13
C GLN A 141 19.66 -2.37 6.53
#